data_d9e2260459fda7ca7e09c631d83f431a
#
_entry.id   d9e2260459fda7ca7e09c631d83f431a
#
_cell.length_a   1.000
_cell.length_b   1.000
_cell.length_c   1.000
_cell.angle_alpha   90.00
_cell.angle_beta   90.00
_cell.angle_gamma   90.00
#
_symmetry.space_group_name_H-M   'P 1'
#
loop_
_entity.id
_entity.type
_entity.pdbx_description
1 polymer ?
#
loop_
_entity_poly.entity_id
_entity_poly.type
_entity_poly.pdbx_seq_one_letter_code
_entity_poly.pdbx_strand_id
1 'polypeptide(L)'
;GQNSASSDMLGGFDMNQFGAASQGKLVEKKSVSEAFISGHGSPFVAQVSMANSAKTYKAMLDGLEYRGTAFFQCYTTCQPEHGVADHLSADQAKLIRDSRGMPEFVYNPRAGELMQECLELKGNPTIKRDWWETKYKSTGEKYNYTVAHWAITEARFRKHVKTIPESSAAEFIHIDNMLTCITQQDVTYRRVFDESQLAYVPDFGVYFKAEVSGKFKYFTVSRQMILFAVERRKAWRMLQSKAGVENKDYTAQKALLAKVEKGELTRDDLLNRGSELLNEEVAAVA
;
A
#
# COMPACT_ATOMS: atom_id res chain seq x y z
N GLY A 1 11.78 15.68 3.16
CA GLY A 1 11.72 15.56 4.14
C GLY A 1 11.67 14.62 5.31
N GLN A 2 12.83 14.21 5.75
CA GLN A 2 12.89 13.34 6.91
C GLN A 2 12.37 13.98 8.19
N ASN A 3 12.25 15.27 8.26
CA ASN A 3 11.83 15.96 9.48
C ASN A 3 10.38 15.84 9.82
N SER A 4 9.64 15.20 9.03
CA SER A 4 8.21 15.16 9.21
C SER A 4 7.82 13.98 10.02
N ALA A 5 8.41 13.66 11.11
CA ALA A 5 7.99 12.45 11.78
C ALA A 5 7.68 11.37 10.74
N SER A 6 8.48 11.36 9.76
CA SER A 6 8.20 11.07 8.39
C SER A 6 7.93 9.66 8.14
N SER A 7 7.02 9.23 8.77
CA SER A 7 6.48 7.96 8.46
C SER A 7 5.57 8.07 7.24
N ASP A 8 5.51 7.01 6.49
CA ASP A 8 4.57 6.88 5.39
C ASP A 8 3.13 6.72 5.87
N MET A 9 2.90 6.52 7.16
CA MET A 9 1.57 6.32 7.74
C MET A 9 1.24 7.34 8.81
N LEU A 10 -0.04 7.58 9.01
CA LEU A 10 -0.56 8.37 10.12
C LEU A 10 -0.19 7.70 11.46
N GLY A 11 0.25 8.49 12.43
CA GLY A 11 0.75 7.99 13.71
C GLY A 11 2.10 7.30 13.67
N GLY A 12 2.74 7.21 12.50
CA GLY A 12 4.08 6.63 12.36
C GLY A 12 5.20 7.54 12.86
N PHE A 13 6.31 6.95 13.23
CA PHE A 13 7.47 7.61 13.80
C PHE A 13 8.73 7.22 13.03
N ASP A 14 9.67 8.15 12.94
CA ASP A 14 11.02 7.85 12.53
C ASP A 14 11.77 7.06 13.61
N MET A 15 12.81 6.34 13.22
CA MET A 15 13.58 5.50 14.13
C MET A 15 14.16 6.29 15.30
N ASN A 16 14.69 7.46 15.03
CA ASN A 16 15.39 8.30 15.99
C ASN A 16 14.47 9.26 16.77
N GLN A 17 13.25 9.48 16.32
CA GLN A 17 12.23 10.29 17.02
C GLN A 17 12.66 11.72 17.37
N PHE A 18 13.30 12.43 16.46
CA PHE A 18 13.69 13.84 16.68
C PHE A 18 12.54 14.81 16.41
N GLY A 19 12.56 15.92 17.14
CA GLY A 19 11.64 17.05 16.95
C GLY A 19 10.17 16.63 17.03
N ALA A 20 9.39 16.98 16.00
CA ALA A 20 7.96 16.67 15.91
C ALA A 20 7.65 15.16 15.87
N ALA A 21 8.66 14.33 15.70
CA ALA A 21 8.51 12.88 15.67
C ALA A 21 7.96 12.27 16.97
N SER A 22 8.04 12.98 18.08
CA SER A 22 7.49 12.53 19.38
C SER A 22 5.96 12.31 19.34
N GLN A 23 5.26 13.05 18.49
CA GLN A 23 3.80 12.95 18.32
C GLN A 23 3.39 12.06 17.14
N GLY A 24 4.35 11.67 16.30
CA GLY A 24 4.09 10.96 15.07
C GLY A 24 3.48 11.84 13.99
N LYS A 25 3.11 11.24 12.87
CA LYS A 25 2.51 11.93 11.74
C LYS A 25 1.02 12.14 11.96
N LEU A 26 0.58 13.40 11.93
CA LEU A 26 -0.81 13.80 12.18
C LEU A 26 -1.62 14.07 10.90
N VAL A 27 -1.00 13.95 9.73
CA VAL A 27 -1.62 14.24 8.44
C VAL A 27 -1.38 13.11 7.44
N GLU A 28 -2.28 12.97 6.49
CA GLU A 28 -2.16 11.99 5.41
C GLU A 28 -0.89 12.20 4.59
N LYS A 29 -0.44 11.11 3.95
CA LYS A 29 0.67 11.17 3.01
C LYS A 29 0.29 12.00 1.78
N LYS A 30 1.12 12.98 1.46
CA LYS A 30 0.99 13.77 0.22
C LYS A 30 1.59 13.00 -0.95
N SER A 31 0.88 12.94 -2.06
CA SER A 31 1.41 12.47 -3.33
C SER A 31 1.84 13.64 -4.19
N VAL A 32 3.12 14.00 -4.13
CA VAL A 32 3.65 15.14 -4.88
C VAL A 32 3.61 14.86 -6.38
N SER A 33 3.98 13.66 -6.80
CA SER A 33 3.91 13.24 -8.21
C SER A 33 2.49 13.37 -8.78
N GLU A 34 1.48 12.91 -8.04
CA GLU A 34 0.08 13.02 -8.48
C GLU A 34 -0.42 14.46 -8.49
N ALA A 35 0.09 15.32 -7.62
CA ALA A 35 -0.22 16.76 -7.64
C ALA A 35 0.26 17.41 -8.93
N PHE A 36 1.44 17.06 -9.45
CA PHE A 36 1.91 17.55 -10.74
C PHE A 36 1.09 17.01 -11.92
N ILE A 37 0.69 15.74 -11.87
CA ILE A 37 -0.16 15.16 -12.94
C ILE A 37 -1.54 15.82 -12.95
N SER A 38 -2.19 15.92 -11.81
CA SER A 38 -3.59 16.38 -11.71
C SER A 38 -3.73 17.90 -11.65
N GLY A 39 -2.73 18.61 -11.10
CA GLY A 39 -2.78 20.06 -10.91
C GLY A 39 -2.17 20.84 -12.06
N HIS A 40 -1.05 20.38 -12.64
CA HIS A 40 -0.36 21.05 -13.73
C HIS A 40 -0.60 20.39 -15.09
N GLY A 41 -0.61 19.06 -15.15
CA GLY A 41 -0.87 18.28 -16.36
C GLY A 41 0.22 18.35 -17.46
N SER A 42 1.02 19.39 -17.47
CA SER A 42 2.04 19.63 -18.51
C SER A 42 3.43 19.05 -18.24
N PRO A 43 3.88 18.82 -16.97
CA PRO A 43 5.18 18.21 -16.72
C PRO A 43 5.23 16.73 -17.08
N PHE A 44 6.39 16.28 -17.57
CA PHE A 44 6.72 14.86 -17.51
C PHE A 44 6.93 14.47 -16.03
N VAL A 45 6.32 13.38 -15.58
CA VAL A 45 6.42 12.94 -14.17
C VAL A 45 6.80 11.48 -14.10
N ALA A 46 7.85 11.16 -13.34
CA ALA A 46 8.23 9.78 -13.07
C ALA A 46 8.38 9.53 -11.57
N GLN A 47 7.65 8.54 -11.07
CA GLN A 47 7.85 7.97 -9.74
C GLN A 47 8.56 6.63 -9.90
N VAL A 48 9.82 6.57 -9.53
CA VAL A 48 10.73 5.47 -9.84
C VAL A 48 11.63 5.13 -8.64
N SER A 49 12.31 4.00 -8.73
CA SER A 49 13.25 3.58 -7.69
C SER A 49 14.28 2.59 -8.23
N MET A 50 15.22 2.19 -7.40
CA MET A 50 16.18 1.12 -7.72
C MET A 50 15.56 -0.28 -7.75
N ALA A 51 14.25 -0.42 -7.50
CA ALA A 51 13.53 -1.67 -7.71
C ALA A 51 13.61 -2.17 -9.16
N ASN A 52 13.67 -1.22 -10.11
CA ASN A 52 13.88 -1.48 -11.53
C ASN A 52 14.81 -0.40 -12.12
N SER A 53 16.11 -0.63 -12.05
CA SER A 53 17.12 0.32 -12.52
C SER A 53 17.01 0.64 -14.01
N ALA A 54 16.66 -0.34 -14.85
CA ALA A 54 16.48 -0.13 -16.28
C ALA A 54 15.30 0.81 -16.59
N LYS A 55 14.17 0.65 -15.87
CA LYS A 55 13.03 1.55 -15.97
C LYS A 55 13.38 2.96 -15.50
N THR A 56 14.07 3.06 -14.36
CA THR A 56 14.52 4.35 -13.82
C THR A 56 15.43 5.07 -14.81
N TYR A 57 16.41 4.37 -15.38
CA TYR A 57 17.31 4.94 -16.39
C TYR A 57 16.53 5.40 -17.63
N LYS A 58 15.63 4.56 -18.15
CA LYS A 58 14.78 4.95 -19.30
C LYS A 58 13.93 6.18 -18.99
N ALA A 59 13.26 6.22 -17.84
CA ALA A 59 12.44 7.37 -17.45
C ALA A 59 13.26 8.67 -17.34
N MET A 60 14.52 8.57 -16.85
CA MET A 60 15.42 9.74 -16.80
C MET A 60 15.78 10.23 -18.21
N LEU A 61 16.09 9.32 -19.13
CA LEU A 61 16.35 9.71 -20.54
C LEU A 61 15.13 10.34 -21.19
N ASP A 62 13.96 9.71 -21.06
CA ASP A 62 12.70 10.23 -21.61
C ASP A 62 12.39 11.64 -21.07
N GLY A 63 12.63 11.86 -19.78
CA GLY A 63 12.45 13.17 -19.14
C GLY A 63 13.48 14.23 -19.56
N LEU A 64 14.70 13.84 -19.88
CA LEU A 64 15.74 14.75 -20.41
C LEU A 64 15.43 15.15 -21.86
N GLU A 65 14.85 14.25 -22.65
CA GLU A 65 14.41 14.52 -24.01
C GLU A 65 13.10 15.31 -24.06
N TYR A 66 12.34 15.32 -22.96
CA TYR A 66 11.09 16.05 -22.87
C TYR A 66 11.32 17.56 -22.91
N ARG A 67 10.72 18.24 -23.90
CA ARG A 67 10.80 19.71 -24.03
C ARG A 67 9.80 20.37 -23.09
N GLY A 68 10.13 20.49 -21.81
CA GLY A 68 9.32 21.06 -20.75
C GLY A 68 9.86 20.67 -19.40
N THR A 69 9.07 20.90 -18.35
CA THR A 69 9.44 20.51 -17.00
C THR A 69 9.36 18.99 -16.85
N ALA A 70 10.39 18.38 -16.31
CA ALA A 70 10.40 16.98 -15.91
C ALA A 70 10.55 16.90 -14.38
N PHE A 71 9.65 16.15 -13.73
CA PHE A 71 9.66 15.93 -12.28
C PHE A 71 9.92 14.46 -11.99
N PHE A 72 10.90 14.19 -11.15
CA PHE A 72 11.27 12.84 -10.72
C PHE A 72 11.10 12.70 -9.21
N GLN A 73 10.29 11.75 -8.79
CA GLN A 73 10.22 11.32 -7.40
C GLN A 73 10.89 9.96 -7.28
N CYS A 74 12.11 9.95 -6.71
CA CYS A 74 12.89 8.75 -6.56
C CYS A 74 12.82 8.24 -5.12
N TYR A 75 12.45 6.96 -4.92
CA TYR A 75 12.53 6.34 -3.62
C TYR A 75 13.96 5.93 -3.30
N THR A 76 14.39 6.25 -2.10
CA THR A 76 15.60 5.71 -1.48
C THR A 76 15.37 5.47 0.00
N THR A 77 16.10 4.53 0.58
CA THR A 77 16.08 4.33 2.03
C THR A 77 16.94 5.39 2.73
N CYS A 78 16.49 5.81 3.90
CA CYS A 78 17.32 6.51 4.87
C CYS A 78 17.69 5.50 5.96
N GLN A 79 18.89 4.93 5.92
CA GLN A 79 19.28 3.82 6.77
C GLN A 79 19.08 4.11 8.27
N PRO A 80 19.56 5.26 8.81
CA PRO A 80 19.36 5.57 10.22
C PRO A 80 17.88 5.71 10.62
N GLU A 81 17.08 6.40 9.79
CA GLU A 81 15.68 6.69 10.12
C GLU A 81 14.75 5.51 9.87
N HIS A 82 15.00 4.73 8.83
CA HIS A 82 14.22 3.55 8.53
C HIS A 82 14.68 2.32 9.33
N GLY A 83 15.90 2.33 9.85
CA GLY A 83 16.49 1.19 10.54
C GLY A 83 16.74 0.00 9.61
N VAL A 84 17.29 0.28 8.42
CA VAL A 84 17.58 -0.69 7.35
C VAL A 84 19.08 -0.68 7.08
N ALA A 85 19.67 -1.85 6.84
CA ALA A 85 21.08 -1.95 6.50
C ALA A 85 21.38 -1.38 5.09
N ASP A 86 22.55 -0.79 4.91
CA ASP A 86 22.94 -0.06 3.69
C ASP A 86 22.82 -0.88 2.40
N HIS A 87 23.18 -2.15 2.46
CA HIS A 87 23.15 -3.06 1.31
C HIS A 87 21.73 -3.49 0.89
N LEU A 88 20.71 -3.19 1.68
CA LEU A 88 19.31 -3.58 1.43
C LEU A 88 18.50 -2.53 0.67
N SER A 89 19.07 -1.40 0.27
CA SER A 89 18.33 -0.29 -0.36
C SER A 89 17.53 -0.71 -1.61
N ALA A 90 18.12 -1.52 -2.49
CA ALA A 90 17.43 -1.98 -3.69
C ALA A 90 16.32 -3.00 -3.38
N ASP A 91 16.54 -3.86 -2.38
CA ASP A 91 15.52 -4.81 -1.95
C ASP A 91 14.35 -4.10 -1.27
N GLN A 92 14.61 -3.11 -0.43
CA GLN A 92 13.58 -2.25 0.15
C GLN A 92 12.78 -1.48 -0.91
N ALA A 93 13.46 -1.00 -1.95
CA ALA A 93 12.78 -0.35 -3.08
C ALA A 93 11.81 -1.31 -3.79
N LYS A 94 12.16 -2.59 -3.94
CA LYS A 94 11.24 -3.62 -4.47
C LYS A 94 10.06 -3.85 -3.51
N LEU A 95 10.34 -4.03 -2.22
CA LEU A 95 9.31 -4.33 -1.23
C LEU A 95 8.29 -3.20 -1.08
N ILE A 96 8.72 -1.93 -1.05
CA ILE A 96 7.79 -0.79 -0.95
C ILE A 96 6.96 -0.62 -2.24
N ARG A 97 7.54 -0.85 -3.42
CA ARG A 97 6.81 -0.86 -4.70
C ARG A 97 5.75 -1.96 -4.70
N ASP A 98 6.16 -3.19 -4.37
CA ASP A 98 5.32 -4.38 -4.47
C ASP A 98 4.19 -4.38 -3.43
N SER A 99 4.40 -3.75 -2.28
CA SER A 99 3.39 -3.52 -1.23
C SER A 99 2.43 -2.36 -1.53
N ARG A 100 2.54 -1.68 -2.66
CA ARG A 100 1.81 -0.44 -2.99
C ARG A 100 2.15 0.75 -2.08
N GLY A 101 3.16 0.64 -1.23
CA GLY A 101 3.65 1.76 -0.42
C GLY A 101 4.12 2.94 -1.27
N MET A 102 4.84 2.64 -2.36
CA MET A 102 5.25 3.60 -3.40
C MET A 102 5.30 2.90 -4.77
N PRO A 103 4.16 2.74 -5.46
CA PRO A 103 4.13 2.14 -6.79
C PRO A 103 4.89 3.00 -7.81
N GLU A 104 5.53 2.36 -8.79
CA GLU A 104 6.24 3.06 -9.85
C GLU A 104 5.34 3.40 -11.00
N PHE A 105 5.48 4.60 -11.56
CA PHE A 105 4.77 5.02 -12.77
C PHE A 105 5.55 6.09 -13.54
N VAL A 106 5.19 6.23 -14.82
CA VAL A 106 5.66 7.31 -15.68
C VAL A 106 4.44 7.96 -16.32
N TYR A 107 4.37 9.27 -16.24
CA TYR A 107 3.40 10.10 -16.92
C TYR A 107 4.10 10.96 -17.95
N ASN A 108 3.73 10.76 -19.23
CA ASN A 108 4.20 11.56 -20.34
C ASN A 108 3.00 12.26 -21.00
N PRO A 109 2.80 13.56 -20.80
CA PRO A 109 1.62 14.26 -21.33
C PRO A 109 1.61 14.38 -22.88
N ARG A 110 2.68 13.95 -23.56
CA ARG A 110 2.76 13.91 -25.02
C ARG A 110 2.50 12.53 -25.60
N ALA A 111 2.24 11.52 -24.77
CA ALA A 111 2.02 10.16 -25.24
C ALA A 111 0.63 9.96 -25.87
N GLY A 112 -0.34 10.83 -25.55
CA GLY A 112 -1.68 10.76 -26.08
C GLY A 112 -2.56 11.91 -25.58
N GLU A 113 -3.85 11.85 -25.91
CA GLU A 113 -4.86 12.84 -25.50
C GLU A 113 -5.62 12.40 -24.25
N LEU A 114 -5.66 11.10 -23.97
CA LEU A 114 -6.33 10.54 -22.80
C LEU A 114 -5.33 10.25 -21.70
N MET A 115 -5.76 10.42 -20.45
CA MET A 115 -4.94 10.15 -19.27
C MET A 115 -4.34 8.73 -19.30
N GLN A 116 -5.13 7.74 -19.72
CA GLN A 116 -4.71 6.34 -19.81
C GLN A 116 -3.62 6.08 -20.87
N GLU A 117 -3.47 6.96 -21.85
CA GLU A 117 -2.39 6.90 -22.86
C GLU A 117 -1.11 7.53 -22.33
N CYS A 118 -1.26 8.49 -21.39
CA CYS A 118 -0.17 9.25 -20.82
C CYS A 118 0.45 8.57 -19.59
N LEU A 119 -0.29 7.72 -18.85
CA LEU A 119 0.13 7.14 -17.57
C LEU A 119 0.44 5.66 -17.70
N GLU A 120 1.70 5.29 -17.49
CA GLU A 120 2.19 3.91 -17.52
C GLU A 120 2.46 3.37 -16.12
N LEU A 121 1.82 2.22 -15.77
CA LEU A 121 2.02 1.50 -14.50
C LEU A 121 2.90 0.25 -14.63
N LYS A 122 3.46 -0.01 -15.82
CA LYS A 122 4.31 -1.18 -16.07
C LYS A 122 5.48 -1.26 -15.09
N GLY A 123 5.80 -2.47 -14.64
CA GLY A 123 6.86 -2.72 -13.65
C GLY A 123 6.35 -2.96 -12.23
N ASN A 124 5.09 -2.61 -11.93
CA ASN A 124 4.43 -3.05 -10.71
C ASN A 124 3.87 -4.47 -10.91
N PRO A 125 3.98 -5.37 -9.92
CA PRO A 125 3.42 -6.72 -10.07
C PRO A 125 1.89 -6.70 -9.97
N THR A 126 1.22 -7.72 -10.53
CA THR A 126 -0.25 -7.93 -10.46
C THR A 126 -1.07 -6.64 -10.63
N ILE A 127 -0.87 -5.94 -11.75
CA ILE A 127 -1.40 -4.57 -11.98
C ILE A 127 -2.93 -4.49 -11.84
N LYS A 128 -3.68 -5.58 -12.11
CA LYS A 128 -5.16 -5.62 -12.03
C LYS A 128 -5.71 -5.98 -10.63
N ARG A 129 -4.82 -6.16 -9.63
CA ARG A 129 -5.19 -6.51 -8.25
C ARG A 129 -4.84 -5.36 -7.30
N ASP A 130 -5.43 -5.33 -6.14
CA ASP A 130 -5.09 -4.38 -5.08
C ASP A 130 -3.66 -4.58 -4.59
N TRP A 131 -3.30 -5.83 -4.36
CA TRP A 131 -2.01 -6.21 -3.79
C TRP A 131 -1.22 -7.08 -4.75
N TRP A 132 0.07 -7.24 -4.47
CA TRP A 132 0.89 -8.21 -5.13
C TRP A 132 0.55 -9.61 -4.60
N GLU A 133 -0.08 -10.43 -5.42
CA GLU A 133 -0.24 -11.85 -5.13
C GLU A 133 1.09 -12.56 -5.36
N THR A 134 1.67 -13.10 -4.30
CA THR A 134 2.95 -13.82 -4.30
C THR A 134 2.85 -15.15 -3.56
N LYS A 135 3.97 -15.84 -3.39
CA LYS A 135 4.01 -17.14 -2.72
C LYS A 135 5.07 -17.17 -1.64
N TYR A 136 4.77 -17.84 -0.54
CA TYR A 136 5.79 -18.19 0.45
C TYR A 136 6.82 -19.13 -0.17
N LYS A 137 8.10 -18.88 0.08
CA LYS A 137 9.20 -19.67 -0.51
C LYS A 137 9.20 -21.11 0.00
N SER A 138 8.86 -21.32 1.25
CA SER A 138 8.88 -22.64 1.91
C SER A 138 7.71 -23.55 1.53
N THR A 139 6.51 -22.99 1.33
CA THR A 139 5.28 -23.79 1.10
C THR A 139 4.69 -23.65 -0.29
N GLY A 140 5.03 -22.58 -1.02
CA GLY A 140 4.39 -22.27 -2.30
C GLY A 140 2.95 -21.74 -2.19
N GLU A 141 2.43 -21.60 -0.96
CA GLU A 141 1.10 -21.02 -0.68
C GLU A 141 1.05 -19.57 -1.11
N LYS A 142 -0.02 -19.16 -1.78
CA LYS A 142 -0.25 -17.77 -2.22
C LYS A 142 -0.69 -16.89 -1.07
N TYR A 143 -0.26 -15.63 -1.10
CA TYR A 143 -0.72 -14.60 -0.18
C TYR A 143 -0.63 -13.21 -0.82
N ASN A 144 -1.33 -12.23 -0.27
CA ASN A 144 -1.27 -10.85 -0.67
C ASN A 144 -0.18 -10.10 0.10
N TYR A 145 0.81 -9.57 -0.61
CA TYR A 145 1.88 -8.75 -0.03
C TYR A 145 1.42 -7.30 0.14
N THR A 146 1.02 -6.95 1.35
CA THR A 146 0.50 -5.62 1.70
C THR A 146 1.59 -4.72 2.31
N VAL A 147 1.27 -3.44 2.56
CA VAL A 147 2.19 -2.53 3.27
C VAL A 147 2.55 -3.00 4.68
N ALA A 148 1.72 -3.81 5.33
CA ALA A 148 2.05 -4.40 6.62
C ALA A 148 3.21 -5.40 6.51
N HIS A 149 3.27 -6.18 5.44
CA HIS A 149 4.39 -7.08 5.16
C HIS A 149 5.70 -6.32 4.89
N TRP A 150 5.62 -5.18 4.18
CA TRP A 150 6.79 -4.32 4.02
C TRP A 150 7.20 -3.67 5.34
N ALA A 151 6.24 -3.18 6.13
CA ALA A 151 6.51 -2.44 7.36
C ALA A 151 7.32 -3.23 8.39
N ILE A 152 7.16 -4.56 8.47
CA ILE A 152 7.97 -5.38 9.39
C ILE A 152 9.46 -5.43 9.02
N THR A 153 9.82 -5.01 7.83
CA THR A 153 11.22 -4.95 7.36
C THR A 153 11.93 -3.66 7.75
N GLU A 154 11.20 -2.68 8.30
CA GLU A 154 11.74 -1.38 8.71
C GLU A 154 11.47 -1.09 10.19
N ALA A 155 12.52 -0.82 10.95
CA ALA A 155 12.43 -0.63 12.40
C ALA A 155 11.59 0.59 12.81
N ARG A 156 11.38 1.56 11.92
CA ARG A 156 10.52 2.74 12.18
C ARG A 156 9.06 2.38 12.46
N PHE A 157 8.60 1.20 12.03
CA PHE A 157 7.22 0.73 12.29
C PHE A 157 7.07 -0.16 13.53
N ARG A 158 8.13 -0.33 14.33
CA ARG A 158 8.16 -1.23 15.49
C ARG A 158 7.04 -1.00 16.52
N LYS A 159 6.50 0.22 16.63
CA LYS A 159 5.40 0.54 17.53
C LYS A 159 4.04 0.05 17.03
N HIS A 160 3.94 -0.26 15.74
CA HIS A 160 2.71 -0.65 15.08
C HIS A 160 2.63 -2.14 14.79
N VAL A 161 3.62 -2.91 15.22
CA VAL A 161 3.71 -4.35 14.96
C VAL A 161 4.14 -5.08 16.24
N LYS A 162 3.45 -6.18 16.55
CA LYS A 162 3.80 -7.09 17.65
C LYS A 162 3.83 -8.51 17.13
N THR A 163 4.82 -9.30 17.56
CA THR A 163 4.85 -10.74 17.26
C THR A 163 3.91 -11.48 18.19
N ILE A 164 3.16 -12.43 17.66
CA ILE A 164 2.26 -13.31 18.42
C ILE A 164 2.64 -14.78 18.20
N PRO A 165 2.31 -15.67 19.13
CA PRO A 165 2.42 -17.12 18.92
C PRO A 165 1.47 -17.58 17.80
N GLU A 166 1.85 -18.58 17.04
CA GLU A 166 0.98 -19.21 16.04
C GLU A 166 -0.34 -19.72 16.64
N SER A 167 -0.28 -20.30 17.84
CA SER A 167 -1.46 -20.81 18.55
C SER A 167 -2.51 -19.74 18.85
N SER A 168 -2.12 -18.48 18.93
CA SER A 168 -3.04 -17.36 19.17
C SER A 168 -3.59 -16.73 17.89
N ALA A 169 -3.12 -17.13 16.72
CA ALA A 169 -3.52 -16.47 15.45
C ALA A 169 -5.03 -16.53 15.20
N ALA A 170 -5.69 -17.62 15.62
CA ALA A 170 -7.14 -17.80 15.49
C ALA A 170 -7.98 -16.82 16.32
N GLU A 171 -7.39 -16.13 17.28
CA GLU A 171 -8.07 -15.10 18.10
C GLU A 171 -8.15 -13.74 17.39
N PHE A 172 -7.47 -13.60 16.26
CA PHE A 172 -7.33 -12.35 15.51
C PHE A 172 -7.96 -12.45 14.13
N ILE A 173 -8.38 -11.31 13.58
CA ILE A 173 -8.91 -11.22 12.22
C ILE A 173 -7.73 -11.26 11.23
N HIS A 174 -7.80 -12.11 10.20
CA HIS A 174 -6.79 -12.10 9.15
C HIS A 174 -6.81 -10.78 8.37
N ILE A 175 -5.63 -10.23 8.02
CA ILE A 175 -5.51 -8.91 7.38
C ILE A 175 -6.31 -8.81 6.08
N ASP A 176 -6.32 -9.86 5.25
CA ASP A 176 -7.06 -9.85 3.99
C ASP A 176 -8.58 -9.81 4.20
N ASN A 177 -9.09 -10.45 5.25
CA ASN A 177 -10.51 -10.39 5.62
C ASN A 177 -10.87 -8.98 6.08
N MET A 178 -10.04 -8.38 6.95
CA MET A 178 -10.24 -6.99 7.39
C MET A 178 -10.23 -6.04 6.21
N LEU A 179 -9.26 -6.17 5.29
CA LEU A 179 -9.15 -5.30 4.12
C LEU A 179 -10.30 -5.52 3.12
N THR A 180 -10.91 -6.69 3.07
CA THR A 180 -12.12 -6.94 2.27
C THR A 180 -13.34 -6.25 2.89
N CYS A 181 -13.47 -6.29 4.22
CA CYS A 181 -14.58 -5.72 4.96
C CYS A 181 -14.56 -4.18 4.97
N ILE A 182 -13.37 -3.55 5.13
CA ILE A 182 -13.23 -2.10 5.30
C ILE A 182 -13.14 -1.37 3.95
N THR A 183 -13.88 -0.26 3.82
CA THR A 183 -13.83 0.62 2.65
C THR A 183 -13.24 1.99 3.01
N GLN A 184 -12.99 2.80 1.99
CA GLN A 184 -12.60 4.19 2.18
C GLN A 184 -13.71 5.05 2.77
N GLN A 185 -14.98 4.67 2.56
CA GLN A 185 -16.12 5.38 3.13
C GLN A 185 -16.21 5.19 4.65
N ASP A 186 -15.73 4.03 5.13
CA ASP A 186 -15.65 3.74 6.57
C ASP A 186 -14.54 4.58 7.25
N VAL A 187 -13.55 5.04 6.47
CA VAL A 187 -12.39 5.78 6.96
C VAL A 187 -12.48 7.22 6.50
N THR A 188 -12.98 8.09 7.36
CA THR A 188 -12.94 9.52 7.10
C THR A 188 -11.60 10.07 7.57
N TYR A 189 -10.72 10.42 6.62
CA TYR A 189 -9.48 11.11 6.94
C TYR A 189 -9.79 12.53 7.39
N ARG A 190 -9.81 12.73 8.69
CA ARG A 190 -9.80 14.05 9.31
C ARG A 190 -8.47 14.23 10.04
N ARG A 191 -8.08 15.47 10.27
CA ARG A 191 -6.89 15.80 11.06
C ARG A 191 -6.90 15.22 12.48
N VAL A 192 -8.07 14.84 12.96
CA VAL A 192 -8.28 14.14 14.24
C VAL A 192 -9.13 12.92 13.93
N PHE A 193 -8.62 11.73 14.23
CA PHE A 193 -9.40 10.49 14.18
C PHE A 193 -10.52 10.57 15.20
N ASP A 194 -11.74 10.44 14.75
CA ASP A 194 -12.82 10.03 15.61
C ASP A 194 -12.74 8.49 15.75
N GLU A 195 -12.11 8.03 16.81
CA GLU A 195 -11.93 6.60 17.07
C GLU A 195 -13.26 5.84 17.20
N SER A 196 -14.35 6.55 17.56
CA SER A 196 -15.67 5.94 17.69
C SER A 196 -16.21 5.39 16.36
N GLN A 197 -15.84 6.02 15.23
CA GLN A 197 -16.27 5.59 13.90
C GLN A 197 -15.51 4.34 13.40
N LEU A 198 -14.43 3.98 14.05
CA LEU A 198 -13.55 2.88 13.69
C LEU A 198 -13.54 1.76 14.74
N ALA A 199 -14.55 1.71 15.59
CA ALA A 199 -14.62 0.74 16.69
C ALA A 199 -14.53 -0.72 16.22
N TYR A 200 -14.97 -1.00 14.98
CA TYR A 200 -14.86 -2.35 14.39
C TYR A 200 -13.47 -2.69 13.85
N VAL A 201 -12.54 -1.72 13.74
CA VAL A 201 -11.14 -1.98 13.42
C VAL A 201 -10.35 -2.06 14.71
N PRO A 202 -10.09 -3.24 15.26
CA PRO A 202 -9.47 -3.37 16.56
C PRO A 202 -8.00 -2.94 16.52
N ASP A 203 -7.53 -2.26 17.56
CA ASP A 203 -6.11 -1.98 17.71
C ASP A 203 -5.38 -3.26 18.13
N PHE A 204 -4.39 -3.67 17.35
CA PHE A 204 -3.70 -4.95 17.51
C PHE A 204 -4.63 -6.20 17.53
N GLY A 205 -5.75 -6.13 16.83
CA GLY A 205 -6.69 -7.24 16.66
C GLY A 205 -6.70 -7.86 15.28
N VAL A 206 -5.80 -7.41 14.40
CA VAL A 206 -5.64 -7.93 13.03
C VAL A 206 -4.25 -8.54 12.89
N TYR A 207 -4.16 -9.72 12.28
CA TYR A 207 -2.89 -10.43 12.09
C TYR A 207 -2.60 -10.80 10.65
N PHE A 208 -1.34 -11.08 10.39
CA PHE A 208 -0.86 -11.74 9.19
C PHE A 208 0.34 -12.64 9.52
N LYS A 209 0.66 -13.57 8.63
CA LYS A 209 1.89 -14.36 8.72
C LYS A 209 2.90 -13.89 7.68
N ALA A 210 4.17 -13.94 7.99
CA ALA A 210 5.26 -13.67 7.07
C ALA A 210 6.39 -14.67 7.24
N GLU A 211 7.07 -14.98 6.14
CA GLU A 211 8.27 -15.83 6.16
C GLU A 211 9.51 -14.95 6.40
N VAL A 212 10.08 -15.09 7.60
CA VAL A 212 11.27 -14.33 8.02
C VAL A 212 12.42 -15.32 8.28
N SER A 213 13.49 -15.21 7.51
CA SER A 213 14.66 -16.12 7.60
C SER A 213 14.25 -17.61 7.48
N GLY A 214 13.35 -17.92 6.56
CA GLY A 214 12.89 -19.28 6.29
C GLY A 214 11.94 -19.89 7.33
N LYS A 215 11.44 -19.08 8.27
CA LYS A 215 10.47 -19.51 9.30
C LYS A 215 9.25 -18.60 9.25
N PHE A 216 8.07 -19.19 9.46
CA PHE A 216 6.87 -18.39 9.65
C PHE A 216 6.89 -17.66 10.99
N LYS A 217 6.52 -16.40 10.95
CA LYS A 217 6.23 -15.58 12.12
C LYS A 217 4.85 -14.96 11.92
N TYR A 218 4.14 -14.82 13.03
CA TYR A 218 2.81 -14.23 13.06
C TYR A 218 2.90 -12.86 13.73
N PHE A 219 2.26 -11.87 13.13
CA PHE A 219 2.31 -10.50 13.58
C PHE A 219 0.90 -9.95 13.71
N THR A 220 0.64 -9.25 14.81
CA THR A 220 -0.53 -8.37 14.91
C THR A 220 -0.13 -6.93 14.70
N VAL A 221 -1.05 -6.12 14.19
CA VAL A 221 -0.78 -4.73 13.78
C VAL A 221 -1.75 -3.75 14.43
N SER A 222 -1.27 -2.53 14.61
CA SER A 222 -2.08 -1.43 15.11
C SER A 222 -3.20 -1.06 14.12
N ARG A 223 -4.26 -0.42 14.63
CA ARG A 223 -5.33 0.17 13.80
C ARG A 223 -4.75 1.09 12.73
N GLN A 224 -3.76 1.93 13.06
CA GLN A 224 -3.12 2.85 12.11
C GLN A 224 -2.48 2.12 10.93
N MET A 225 -1.92 0.92 11.12
CA MET A 225 -1.37 0.12 10.04
C MET A 225 -2.47 -0.36 9.08
N ILE A 226 -3.63 -0.73 9.57
CA ILE A 226 -4.78 -1.10 8.73
C ILE A 226 -5.27 0.12 7.94
N LEU A 227 -5.38 1.28 8.57
CA LEU A 227 -5.75 2.52 7.90
C LEU A 227 -4.75 2.93 6.83
N PHE A 228 -3.46 2.75 7.10
CA PHE A 228 -2.41 2.96 6.11
C PHE A 228 -2.55 2.01 4.91
N ALA A 229 -2.88 0.74 5.14
CA ALA A 229 -3.13 -0.20 4.05
C ALA A 229 -4.35 0.23 3.20
N VAL A 230 -5.44 0.68 3.82
CA VAL A 230 -6.62 1.21 3.11
C VAL A 230 -6.27 2.44 2.28
N GLU A 231 -5.49 3.37 2.84
CA GLU A 231 -5.00 4.57 2.14
C GLU A 231 -4.16 4.19 0.90
N ARG A 232 -3.21 3.26 1.05
CA ARG A 232 -2.36 2.83 -0.07
C ARG A 232 -3.15 2.10 -1.15
N ARG A 233 -4.11 1.27 -0.75
CA ARG A 233 -5.04 0.61 -1.67
C ARG A 233 -5.83 1.64 -2.48
N LYS A 234 -6.37 2.66 -1.82
CA LYS A 234 -7.08 3.76 -2.50
C LYS A 234 -6.18 4.47 -3.49
N ALA A 235 -4.97 4.87 -3.08
CA ALA A 235 -4.02 5.53 -3.95
C ALA A 235 -3.68 4.66 -5.17
N TRP A 236 -3.49 3.36 -4.98
CA TRP A 236 -3.26 2.42 -6.08
C TRP A 236 -4.45 2.32 -7.04
N ARG A 237 -5.68 2.18 -6.52
CA ARG A 237 -6.92 2.15 -7.32
C ARG A 237 -7.11 3.44 -8.13
N MET A 238 -6.75 4.59 -7.57
CA MET A 238 -6.78 5.87 -8.29
C MET A 238 -5.77 5.91 -9.44
N LEU A 239 -4.56 5.39 -9.26
CA LEU A 239 -3.58 5.25 -10.33
C LEU A 239 -4.05 4.28 -11.43
N GLN A 240 -4.61 3.13 -11.04
CA GLN A 240 -5.19 2.17 -11.99
C GLN A 240 -6.31 2.83 -12.81
N SER A 241 -7.23 3.54 -12.18
CA SER A 241 -8.31 4.25 -12.87
C SER A 241 -7.77 5.28 -13.87
N LYS A 242 -6.77 6.09 -13.48
CA LYS A 242 -6.12 7.06 -14.38
C LYS A 242 -5.42 6.38 -15.57
N ALA A 243 -4.85 5.20 -15.34
CA ALA A 243 -4.16 4.42 -16.38
C ALA A 243 -5.11 3.51 -17.21
N GLY A 244 -6.43 3.61 -17.02
CA GLY A 244 -7.40 2.76 -17.70
C GLY A 244 -7.33 1.28 -17.33
N VAL A 245 -6.78 0.94 -16.16
CA VAL A 245 -6.65 -0.43 -15.68
C VAL A 245 -7.85 -0.78 -14.79
N GLU A 246 -8.60 -1.78 -15.21
CA GLU A 246 -9.68 -2.34 -14.39
C GLU A 246 -9.09 -3.11 -13.19
N ASN A 247 -9.60 -2.80 -11.98
CA ASN A 247 -9.23 -3.47 -10.75
C ASN A 247 -10.26 -4.56 -10.40
N LYS A 248 -9.87 -5.81 -10.53
CA LYS A 248 -10.75 -6.96 -10.27
C LYS A 248 -11.17 -7.06 -8.79
N ASP A 249 -10.27 -6.76 -7.86
CA ASP A 249 -10.58 -6.81 -6.42
C ASP A 249 -11.58 -5.72 -6.03
N TYR A 250 -11.49 -4.53 -6.63
CA TYR A 250 -12.44 -3.47 -6.38
C TYR A 250 -13.85 -3.84 -6.87
N THR A 251 -13.95 -4.41 -8.06
CA THR A 251 -15.22 -4.86 -8.62
C THR A 251 -15.86 -5.95 -7.73
N ALA A 252 -15.07 -6.94 -7.34
CA ALA A 252 -15.51 -8.03 -6.46
C ALA A 252 -15.89 -7.51 -5.06
N GLN A 253 -15.08 -6.64 -4.45
CA GLN A 253 -15.40 -6.04 -3.15
C GLN A 253 -16.72 -5.26 -3.20
N LYS A 254 -16.95 -4.49 -4.26
CA LYS A 254 -18.19 -3.75 -4.45
C LYS A 254 -19.41 -4.68 -4.54
N ALA A 255 -19.28 -5.80 -5.23
CA ALA A 255 -20.33 -6.82 -5.30
C ALA A 255 -20.65 -7.44 -3.92
N LEU A 256 -19.59 -7.79 -3.14
CA LEU A 256 -19.76 -8.31 -1.77
C LEU A 256 -20.46 -7.30 -0.86
N LEU A 257 -20.07 -6.04 -0.91
CA LEU A 257 -20.69 -5.00 -0.09
C LEU A 257 -22.16 -4.76 -0.46
N ALA A 258 -22.50 -4.85 -1.75
CA ALA A 258 -23.90 -4.81 -2.17
C ALA A 258 -24.71 -6.00 -1.64
N LYS A 259 -24.12 -7.19 -1.49
CA LYS A 259 -24.74 -8.34 -0.82
C LYS A 259 -24.96 -8.07 0.68
N VAL A 260 -24.02 -7.39 1.33
CA VAL A 260 -24.19 -6.97 2.74
C VAL A 260 -25.34 -5.96 2.89
N GLU A 261 -25.40 -4.96 2.01
CA GLU A 261 -26.49 -3.97 2.01
C GLU A 261 -27.88 -4.60 1.80
N LYS A 262 -27.98 -5.68 1.01
CA LYS A 262 -29.20 -6.44 0.79
C LYS A 262 -29.52 -7.44 1.90
N GLY A 263 -28.64 -7.61 2.88
CA GLY A 263 -28.79 -8.60 3.95
C GLY A 263 -28.53 -10.05 3.52
N GLU A 264 -27.93 -10.28 2.34
CA GLU A 264 -27.50 -11.60 1.85
C GLU A 264 -26.22 -12.08 2.51
N LEU A 265 -25.39 -11.14 2.99
CA LEU A 265 -24.18 -11.36 3.78
C LEU A 265 -24.19 -10.43 4.99
N THR A 266 -23.39 -10.77 5.99
CA THR A 266 -23.17 -9.89 7.15
C THR A 266 -21.73 -9.34 7.13
N ARG A 267 -21.46 -8.30 7.91
CA ARG A 267 -20.11 -7.81 8.13
C ARG A 267 -19.23 -8.88 8.79
N ASP A 268 -19.80 -9.69 9.67
CA ASP A 268 -19.10 -10.79 10.32
C ASP A 268 -18.67 -11.88 9.34
N ASP A 269 -19.47 -12.15 8.31
CA ASP A 269 -19.07 -13.06 7.22
C ASP A 269 -17.81 -12.53 6.52
N LEU A 270 -17.72 -11.22 6.26
CA LEU A 270 -16.53 -10.61 5.66
C LEU A 270 -15.33 -10.62 6.61
N LEU A 271 -15.53 -10.42 7.90
CA LEU A 271 -14.43 -10.49 8.88
C LEU A 271 -13.88 -11.91 9.04
N ASN A 272 -14.72 -12.93 8.88
CA ASN A 272 -14.33 -14.32 9.03
C ASN A 272 -13.80 -14.96 7.73
N ARG A 273 -14.42 -14.63 6.58
CA ARG A 273 -14.17 -15.29 5.29
C ARG A 273 -13.98 -14.31 4.11
N GLY A 274 -13.76 -13.04 4.37
CA GLY A 274 -13.76 -12.01 3.34
C GLY A 274 -12.79 -12.26 2.19
N SER A 275 -11.60 -12.77 2.45
CA SER A 275 -10.61 -13.07 1.41
C SER A 275 -11.03 -14.25 0.52
N GLU A 276 -11.67 -15.26 1.08
CA GLU A 276 -12.23 -16.39 0.33
C GLU A 276 -13.36 -15.91 -0.59
N LEU A 277 -14.34 -15.21 -0.02
CA LEU A 277 -15.46 -14.63 -0.76
C LEU A 277 -15.00 -13.66 -1.87
N LEU A 278 -13.97 -12.85 -1.60
CA LEU A 278 -13.39 -11.95 -2.61
C LEU A 278 -12.81 -12.72 -3.80
N ASN A 279 -12.09 -13.82 -3.54
CA ASN A 279 -11.51 -14.64 -4.60
C ASN A 279 -12.59 -15.37 -5.41
N GLU A 280 -13.66 -15.82 -4.78
CA GLU A 280 -14.84 -16.40 -5.47
C GLU A 280 -15.49 -15.38 -6.41
N GLU A 281 -15.73 -14.15 -5.95
CA GLU A 281 -16.29 -13.07 -6.78
C GLU A 281 -15.33 -12.67 -7.92
N VAL A 282 -14.03 -12.59 -7.67
CA VAL A 282 -13.03 -12.32 -8.71
C VAL A 282 -13.04 -13.40 -9.78
N ALA A 283 -13.22 -14.67 -9.41
CA ALA A 283 -13.30 -15.78 -10.34
C ALA A 283 -14.61 -15.76 -11.15
N ALA A 284 -15.71 -15.30 -10.56
CA ALA A 284 -17.00 -15.22 -11.23
C ALA A 284 -17.07 -14.10 -12.29
N VAL A 285 -16.25 -13.04 -12.15
CA VAL A 285 -16.21 -11.89 -13.06
C VAL A 285 -15.10 -12.04 -14.13
N ALA A 286 -14.23 -13.02 -14.01
CA ALA A 286 -13.11 -13.26 -14.94
C ALA A 286 -13.54 -14.09 -16.14
#